data_285be9a46e2978fcb10da7b1f6bebebb
#
_entry.id   285be9a46e2978fcb10da7b1f6bebebb
#
_cell.length_a   1.000
_cell.length_b   1.000
_cell.length_c   1.000
_cell.angle_alpha   90.00
_cell.angle_beta   90.00
_cell.angle_gamma   90.00
#
_symmetry.space_group_name_H-M   'P 1'
#
loop_
_entity.id
_entity.type
_entity.pdbx_description
1 polymer ?
#
loop_
_entity_poly.entity_id
_entity_poly.type
_entity_poly.pdbx_seq_one_letter_code
_entity_poly.pdbx_strand_id
1 'polypeptide(L)'
;DLHGRAPLRPFENVDEMVEKISTLFHNMSNDLGEKFDKLVEMDTLDLDTRKGKAPGGYQYYLQKSRVPFIFMNAAGLQGDLETMIHEAGHAFHSIYCSHLELIGERGYPIEFAEVASMSMELMTQDQWGEFYDADDADRARIGHLEGVIFLLPWIATIDSFQHWIYSNPEHSREERASVWNSIRDRFGSKMDWDEYSIFRDVSWQQQGHLFGVPFYYVEYGIAQLGALQLWRTQRKDQQKALTDYSNAMRLGNTKTLPELFNAADIELGFSEKHLSSLIQEVRTAMSELS
;
A
#
# COMPACT_ATOMS: atom_id res chain seq x y z
N ASP A 1 18.03 -5.04 -11.36
CA ASP A 1 18.36 -3.92 -10.48
C ASP A 1 19.67 -3.22 -10.94
N LEU A 2 20.10 -2.17 -10.23
CA LEU A 2 21.31 -1.41 -10.56
C LEU A 2 22.61 -2.22 -10.44
N HIS A 3 22.57 -3.37 -9.79
CA HIS A 3 23.71 -4.29 -9.63
C HIS A 3 23.70 -5.44 -10.64
N GLY A 4 22.76 -5.44 -11.57
CA GLY A 4 22.64 -6.49 -12.61
C GLY A 4 22.14 -7.83 -12.09
N ARG A 5 21.54 -7.89 -10.87
CA ARG A 5 20.94 -9.11 -10.32
C ARG A 5 19.62 -9.42 -11.04
N ALA A 6 19.29 -10.71 -11.15
CA ALA A 6 18.03 -11.14 -11.73
C ALA A 6 16.82 -10.55 -10.98
N PRO A 7 15.66 -10.34 -11.64
CA PRO A 7 14.44 -9.98 -10.93
C PRO A 7 14.07 -11.01 -9.88
N LEU A 8 13.54 -10.54 -8.75
CA LEU A 8 12.95 -11.41 -7.73
C LEU A 8 11.72 -12.13 -8.29
N ARG A 9 11.64 -13.43 -8.06
CA ARG A 9 10.54 -14.28 -8.53
C ARG A 9 10.04 -15.13 -7.36
N PRO A 10 9.00 -14.64 -6.64
CA PRO A 10 8.50 -15.29 -5.43
C PRO A 10 7.73 -16.59 -5.71
N PHE A 11 7.21 -16.76 -6.92
CA PHE A 11 6.39 -17.90 -7.32
C PHE A 11 6.46 -18.13 -8.83
N GLU A 12 6.16 -19.35 -9.28
CA GLU A 12 6.13 -19.73 -10.69
C GLU A 12 4.73 -19.61 -11.31
N ASN A 13 3.69 -19.80 -10.50
CA ASN A 13 2.28 -19.76 -10.92
C ASN A 13 1.38 -19.29 -9.78
N VAL A 14 0.12 -19.01 -10.11
CA VAL A 14 -0.86 -18.46 -9.16
C VAL A 14 -1.22 -19.43 -8.04
N ASP A 15 -1.30 -20.74 -8.33
CA ASP A 15 -1.64 -21.75 -7.31
C ASP A 15 -0.55 -21.77 -6.22
N GLU A 16 0.73 -21.74 -6.61
CA GLU A 16 1.85 -21.64 -5.67
C GLU A 16 1.81 -20.32 -4.88
N MET A 17 1.49 -19.20 -5.53
CA MET A 17 1.32 -17.92 -4.83
C MET A 17 0.26 -17.99 -3.75
N VAL A 18 -0.91 -18.53 -4.07
CA VAL A 18 -2.05 -18.68 -3.14
C VAL A 18 -1.67 -19.57 -1.96
N GLU A 19 -1.03 -20.72 -2.20
CA GLU A 19 -0.59 -21.65 -1.14
C GLU A 19 0.41 -20.97 -0.18
N LYS A 20 1.42 -20.28 -0.72
CA LYS A 20 2.43 -19.59 0.08
C LYS A 20 1.84 -18.41 0.85
N ILE A 21 0.91 -17.65 0.26
CA ILE A 21 0.22 -16.56 0.95
C ILE A 21 -0.70 -17.07 2.06
N SER A 22 -1.42 -18.18 1.85
CA SER A 22 -2.17 -18.83 2.93
C SER A 22 -1.25 -19.19 4.10
N THR A 23 -0.11 -19.84 3.81
CA THR A 23 0.90 -20.19 4.81
C THR A 23 1.42 -18.95 5.54
N LEU A 24 1.74 -17.89 4.81
CA LEU A 24 2.20 -16.61 5.37
C LEU A 24 1.20 -16.04 6.38
N PHE A 25 -0.09 -15.97 6.02
CA PHE A 25 -1.11 -15.42 6.91
C PHE A 25 -1.39 -16.32 8.11
N HIS A 26 -1.34 -17.64 7.96
CA HIS A 26 -1.43 -18.58 9.08
C HIS A 26 -0.25 -18.45 10.06
N ASN A 27 0.97 -18.23 9.55
CA ASN A 27 2.14 -17.97 10.39
C ASN A 27 2.02 -16.66 11.17
N MET A 28 1.33 -15.66 10.64
CA MET A 28 1.06 -14.42 11.37
C MET A 28 -0.05 -14.61 12.42
N SER A 29 -1.16 -15.23 12.02
CA SER A 29 -2.34 -15.41 12.86
C SER A 29 -3.32 -16.38 12.21
N ASN A 30 -3.86 -17.34 12.99
CA ASN A 30 -4.93 -18.21 12.53
C ASN A 30 -6.15 -17.43 12.01
N ASP A 31 -6.48 -16.30 12.64
CA ASP A 31 -7.60 -15.44 12.22
C ASP A 31 -7.42 -14.86 10.80
N LEU A 32 -6.19 -14.42 10.44
CA LEU A 32 -5.87 -13.95 9.09
C LEU A 32 -5.82 -15.10 8.09
N GLY A 33 -5.18 -16.22 8.45
CA GLY A 33 -5.12 -17.41 7.61
C GLY A 33 -6.51 -17.94 7.24
N GLU A 34 -7.38 -18.14 8.23
CA GLU A 34 -8.77 -18.58 8.01
C GLU A 34 -9.58 -17.62 7.11
N LYS A 35 -9.33 -16.30 7.22
CA LYS A 35 -9.97 -15.32 6.35
C LYS A 35 -9.47 -15.40 4.92
N PHE A 36 -8.18 -15.64 4.73
CA PHE A 36 -7.62 -15.81 3.39
C PHE A 36 -8.10 -17.13 2.75
N ASP A 37 -8.08 -18.24 3.48
CA ASP A 37 -8.57 -19.53 3.02
C ASP A 37 -10.04 -19.44 2.59
N LYS A 38 -10.84 -18.66 3.30
CA LYS A 38 -12.24 -18.42 2.92
C LYS A 38 -12.38 -17.73 1.55
N LEU A 39 -11.46 -16.83 1.16
CA LEU A 39 -11.48 -16.24 -0.19
C LEU A 39 -11.20 -17.29 -1.25
N VAL A 40 -10.27 -18.21 -0.97
CA VAL A 40 -9.93 -19.34 -1.86
C VAL A 40 -11.14 -20.30 -1.99
N GLU A 41 -11.73 -20.72 -0.87
CA GLU A 41 -12.89 -21.62 -0.84
C GLU A 41 -14.11 -21.06 -1.59
N MET A 42 -14.29 -19.73 -1.55
CA MET A 42 -15.42 -19.06 -2.19
C MET A 42 -15.16 -18.72 -3.67
N ASP A 43 -14.01 -19.07 -4.23
CA ASP A 43 -13.61 -18.77 -5.61
C ASP A 43 -13.73 -17.27 -5.95
N THR A 44 -13.18 -16.41 -5.07
CA THR A 44 -13.26 -14.95 -5.18
C THR A 44 -11.95 -14.29 -5.55
N LEU A 45 -11.04 -15.04 -6.14
CA LEU A 45 -9.71 -14.62 -6.55
C LEU A 45 -9.54 -14.75 -8.07
N ASP A 46 -9.48 -13.63 -8.80
CA ASP A 46 -9.13 -13.60 -10.24
C ASP A 46 -7.72 -13.02 -10.40
N LEU A 47 -6.72 -13.86 -10.31
CA LEU A 47 -5.31 -13.46 -10.12
C LEU A 47 -4.45 -13.56 -11.37
N ASP A 48 -4.71 -14.51 -12.26
CA ASP A 48 -3.90 -14.75 -13.47
C ASP A 48 -3.96 -13.59 -14.45
N THR A 49 -2.81 -13.25 -15.03
CA THR A 49 -2.76 -12.37 -16.21
C THR A 49 -3.24 -13.11 -17.45
N ARG A 50 -4.00 -12.44 -18.31
CA ARG A 50 -4.48 -13.00 -19.59
C ARG A 50 -4.77 -11.91 -20.61
N LYS A 51 -4.71 -12.26 -21.90
CA LYS A 51 -5.01 -11.32 -22.99
C LYS A 51 -6.42 -10.73 -22.85
N GLY A 52 -6.51 -9.41 -22.84
CA GLY A 52 -7.78 -8.67 -22.75
C GLY A 52 -8.25 -8.39 -21.31
N LYS A 53 -7.56 -8.90 -20.30
CA LYS A 53 -7.79 -8.51 -18.90
C LYS A 53 -7.33 -7.08 -18.67
N ALA A 54 -8.12 -6.29 -17.93
CA ALA A 54 -7.74 -4.91 -17.59
C ALA A 54 -6.46 -4.88 -16.72
N PRO A 55 -5.57 -3.90 -16.87
CA PRO A 55 -4.40 -3.76 -16.02
C PRO A 55 -4.77 -3.34 -14.60
N GLY A 56 -3.85 -3.56 -13.65
CA GLY A 56 -3.98 -3.18 -12.25
C GLY A 56 -4.45 -4.33 -11.36
N GLY A 57 -4.60 -4.00 -10.08
CA GLY A 57 -5.19 -4.83 -9.04
C GLY A 57 -6.23 -4.03 -8.27
N TYR A 58 -7.22 -4.69 -7.71
CA TYR A 58 -8.19 -4.10 -6.80
C TYR A 58 -8.92 -5.16 -5.98
N GLN A 59 -9.36 -4.77 -4.80
CA GLN A 59 -10.35 -5.52 -4.03
C GLN A 59 -11.72 -4.85 -4.19
N TYR A 60 -12.78 -5.64 -4.31
CA TYR A 60 -14.16 -5.15 -4.35
C TYR A 60 -15.05 -5.96 -3.40
N TYR A 61 -15.81 -5.27 -2.54
CA TYR A 61 -16.72 -5.92 -1.60
C TYR A 61 -18.12 -6.11 -2.21
N LEU A 62 -18.52 -7.36 -2.38
CA LEU A 62 -19.84 -7.74 -2.88
C LEU A 62 -20.88 -7.59 -1.76
N GLN A 63 -21.52 -6.45 -1.66
CA GLN A 63 -22.38 -6.04 -0.53
C GLN A 63 -23.51 -7.02 -0.23
N LYS A 64 -24.10 -7.66 -1.23
CA LYS A 64 -25.23 -8.60 -1.06
C LYS A 64 -24.78 -9.94 -0.48
N SER A 65 -23.70 -10.51 -1.00
CA SER A 65 -23.12 -11.77 -0.55
C SER A 65 -22.20 -11.61 0.65
N ARG A 66 -21.81 -10.36 0.97
CA ARG A 66 -20.85 -10.01 2.03
C ARG A 66 -19.49 -10.70 1.87
N VAL A 67 -19.01 -10.73 0.63
CA VAL A 67 -17.76 -11.39 0.25
C VAL A 67 -16.86 -10.42 -0.48
N PRO A 68 -15.59 -10.29 -0.12
CA PRO A 68 -14.61 -9.57 -0.91
C PRO A 68 -14.19 -10.40 -2.13
N PHE A 69 -13.89 -9.72 -3.22
CA PHE A 69 -13.36 -10.25 -4.46
C PHE A 69 -12.04 -9.54 -4.77
N ILE A 70 -11.00 -10.28 -5.13
CA ILE A 70 -9.70 -9.73 -5.51
C ILE A 70 -9.44 -9.99 -6.99
N PHE A 71 -9.06 -8.93 -7.69
CA PHE A 71 -8.65 -8.94 -9.08
C PHE A 71 -7.23 -8.41 -9.19
N MET A 72 -6.35 -9.11 -9.91
CA MET A 72 -5.00 -8.64 -10.23
C MET A 72 -4.46 -9.31 -11.50
N ASN A 73 -3.21 -9.02 -11.85
CA ASN A 73 -2.53 -9.57 -13.01
C ASN A 73 -1.16 -10.13 -12.60
N ALA A 74 -1.13 -11.30 -11.97
CA ALA A 74 0.09 -11.94 -11.53
C ALA A 74 0.93 -12.45 -12.71
N ALA A 75 2.23 -12.14 -12.69
CA ALA A 75 3.24 -12.50 -13.68
C ALA A 75 4.52 -13.10 -13.04
N GLY A 76 4.49 -13.41 -11.74
CA GLY A 76 5.59 -14.01 -10.99
C GLY A 76 6.67 -13.01 -10.54
N LEU A 77 6.31 -11.74 -10.34
CA LEU A 77 7.23 -10.70 -9.88
C LEU A 77 6.99 -10.33 -8.41
N GLN A 78 8.00 -9.73 -7.76
CA GLN A 78 7.88 -9.22 -6.38
C GLN A 78 6.66 -8.28 -6.20
N GLY A 79 6.44 -7.38 -7.16
CA GLY A 79 5.28 -6.48 -7.12
C GLY A 79 3.93 -7.19 -7.15
N ASP A 80 3.86 -8.41 -7.69
CA ASP A 80 2.61 -9.20 -7.66
C ASP A 80 2.36 -9.77 -6.27
N LEU A 81 3.41 -10.20 -5.56
CA LEU A 81 3.32 -10.60 -4.16
C LEU A 81 2.86 -9.44 -3.28
N GLU A 82 3.48 -8.27 -3.43
CA GLU A 82 3.09 -7.05 -2.70
C GLU A 82 1.64 -6.66 -2.99
N THR A 83 1.23 -6.69 -4.27
CA THR A 83 -0.16 -6.42 -4.67
C THR A 83 -1.14 -7.41 -4.03
N MET A 84 -0.83 -8.72 -4.04
CA MET A 84 -1.71 -9.72 -3.42
C MET A 84 -1.89 -9.50 -1.93
N ILE A 85 -0.81 -9.18 -1.21
CA ILE A 85 -0.83 -8.87 0.22
C ILE A 85 -1.63 -7.58 0.47
N HIS A 86 -1.45 -6.54 -0.36
CA HIS A 86 -2.20 -5.29 -0.31
C HIS A 86 -3.71 -5.52 -0.45
N GLU A 87 -4.11 -6.21 -1.50
CA GLU A 87 -5.53 -6.50 -1.75
C GLU A 87 -6.13 -7.44 -0.68
N ALA A 88 -5.33 -8.36 -0.13
CA ALA A 88 -5.74 -9.16 1.02
C ALA A 88 -6.00 -8.28 2.25
N GLY A 89 -5.21 -7.24 2.49
CA GLY A 89 -5.45 -6.24 3.54
C GLY A 89 -6.82 -5.57 3.42
N HIS A 90 -7.19 -5.14 2.21
CA HIS A 90 -8.54 -4.61 1.93
C HIS A 90 -9.63 -5.69 2.13
N ALA A 91 -9.37 -6.93 1.73
CA ALA A 91 -10.31 -8.03 1.91
C ALA A 91 -10.54 -8.33 3.40
N PHE A 92 -9.50 -8.33 4.21
CA PHE A 92 -9.60 -8.50 5.67
C PHE A 92 -10.40 -7.36 6.30
N HIS A 93 -10.16 -6.10 5.91
CA HIS A 93 -10.95 -4.96 6.37
C HIS A 93 -12.45 -5.17 6.07
N SER A 94 -12.78 -5.55 4.84
CA SER A 94 -14.14 -5.85 4.41
C SER A 94 -14.76 -7.00 5.22
N ILE A 95 -14.01 -8.07 5.49
CA ILE A 95 -14.48 -9.19 6.30
C ILE A 95 -14.71 -8.76 7.75
N TYR A 96 -13.81 -7.96 8.34
CA TYR A 96 -13.97 -7.44 9.69
C TYR A 96 -15.22 -6.57 9.83
N CYS A 97 -15.58 -5.79 8.78
CA CYS A 97 -16.80 -4.95 8.77
C CYS A 97 -18.08 -5.74 8.44
N SER A 98 -17.99 -7.00 8.00
CA SER A 98 -19.13 -7.77 7.49
C SER A 98 -20.27 -8.00 8.49
N HIS A 99 -20.00 -7.88 9.79
CA HIS A 99 -20.99 -8.00 10.86
C HIS A 99 -21.90 -6.78 10.98
N LEU A 100 -21.51 -5.63 10.46
CA LEU A 100 -22.29 -4.39 10.50
C LEU A 100 -23.54 -4.54 9.61
N GLU A 101 -24.69 -4.10 10.09
CA GLU A 101 -25.95 -4.32 9.40
C GLU A 101 -26.17 -3.35 8.23
N LEU A 102 -25.87 -2.08 8.44
CA LEU A 102 -26.08 -1.04 7.43
C LEU A 102 -24.95 -1.03 6.39
N ILE A 103 -25.32 -0.94 5.12
CA ILE A 103 -24.34 -0.89 4.00
C ILE A 103 -23.37 0.28 4.17
N GLY A 104 -23.87 1.45 4.60
CA GLY A 104 -23.04 2.63 4.80
C GLY A 104 -22.03 2.48 5.95
N GLU A 105 -22.31 1.64 6.92
CA GLU A 105 -21.40 1.35 8.04
C GLU A 105 -20.31 0.35 7.65
N ARG A 106 -20.57 -0.55 6.68
CA ARG A 106 -19.59 -1.50 6.15
C ARG A 106 -18.54 -0.89 5.25
N GLY A 107 -18.74 0.34 4.80
CA GLY A 107 -17.68 1.14 4.19
C GLY A 107 -16.70 1.63 5.26
N TYR A 108 -15.69 2.34 4.82
CA TYR A 108 -14.68 2.98 5.67
C TYR A 108 -14.05 4.15 4.93
N PRO A 109 -13.49 5.15 5.64
CA PRO A 109 -12.73 6.22 5.01
C PRO A 109 -11.57 5.65 4.18
N ILE A 110 -11.30 6.24 3.01
CA ILE A 110 -10.30 5.71 2.10
C ILE A 110 -8.89 5.73 2.71
N GLU A 111 -8.57 6.75 3.51
CA GLU A 111 -7.32 6.83 4.27
C GLU A 111 -7.13 5.61 5.17
N PHE A 112 -8.23 5.13 5.77
CA PHE A 112 -8.18 3.97 6.65
C PHE A 112 -8.25 2.63 5.89
N ALA A 113 -8.83 2.65 4.67
CA ALA A 113 -8.73 1.52 3.76
C ALA A 113 -7.27 1.19 3.44
N GLU A 114 -6.50 2.24 3.12
CA GLU A 114 -5.09 2.08 2.78
C GLU A 114 -4.22 1.81 4.02
N VAL A 115 -4.64 2.22 5.23
CA VAL A 115 -3.98 1.74 6.47
C VAL A 115 -4.10 0.22 6.55
N ALA A 116 -5.25 -0.36 6.19
CA ALA A 116 -5.43 -1.80 6.24
C ALA A 116 -4.50 -2.55 5.27
N SER A 117 -4.45 -2.11 4.02
CA SER A 117 -3.63 -2.73 2.96
C SER A 117 -2.14 -2.56 3.20
N MET A 118 -1.68 -1.32 3.38
CA MET A 118 -0.26 -0.99 3.54
C MET A 118 0.32 -1.53 4.86
N SER A 119 -0.52 -1.71 5.90
CA SER A 119 -0.08 -2.41 7.12
C SER A 119 0.20 -3.89 6.84
N MET A 120 -0.60 -4.57 6.03
CA MET A 120 -0.32 -5.96 5.68
C MET A 120 0.98 -6.08 4.88
N GLU A 121 1.24 -5.20 3.91
CA GLU A 121 2.51 -5.18 3.19
C GLU A 121 3.72 -5.13 4.13
N LEU A 122 3.69 -4.24 5.12
CA LEU A 122 4.78 -4.06 6.08
C LEU A 122 4.85 -5.21 7.10
N MET A 123 3.71 -5.59 7.67
CA MET A 123 3.67 -6.58 8.76
C MET A 123 3.94 -8.01 8.31
N THR A 124 3.79 -8.31 7.01
CA THR A 124 4.09 -9.63 6.46
C THR A 124 5.56 -9.85 6.13
N GLN A 125 6.39 -8.81 6.11
CA GLN A 125 7.78 -8.90 5.66
C GLN A 125 8.59 -9.99 6.37
N ASP A 126 8.36 -10.22 7.66
CA ASP A 126 9.06 -11.25 8.43
C ASP A 126 8.75 -12.68 7.93
N GLN A 127 7.66 -12.87 7.17
CA GLN A 127 7.25 -14.13 6.59
C GLN A 127 7.71 -14.31 5.12
N TRP A 128 8.42 -13.35 4.53
CA TRP A 128 8.83 -13.46 3.12
C TRP A 128 9.90 -14.53 2.84
N GLY A 129 10.45 -15.15 3.88
CA GLY A 129 11.21 -16.40 3.77
C GLY A 129 10.42 -17.59 3.20
N GLU A 130 9.08 -17.53 3.17
CA GLU A 130 8.24 -18.54 2.49
C GLU A 130 8.39 -18.48 0.95
N PHE A 131 8.84 -17.35 0.42
CA PHE A 131 8.97 -17.09 -1.02
C PHE A 131 10.42 -17.13 -1.51
N TYR A 132 11.37 -16.90 -0.62
CA TYR A 132 12.77 -16.65 -0.95
C TYR A 132 13.73 -17.35 0.02
N ASP A 133 14.96 -17.55 -0.44
CA ASP A 133 16.07 -17.75 0.50
C ASP A 133 16.34 -16.47 1.31
N ALA A 134 17.25 -16.54 2.27
CA ALA A 134 17.51 -15.44 3.19
C ALA A 134 17.99 -14.17 2.46
N ASP A 135 18.90 -14.30 1.50
CA ASP A 135 19.49 -13.16 0.79
C ASP A 135 18.45 -12.44 -0.10
N ASP A 136 17.64 -13.18 -0.83
CA ASP A 136 16.58 -12.62 -1.67
C ASP A 136 15.39 -12.10 -0.83
N ALA A 137 15.09 -12.70 0.33
CA ALA A 137 14.10 -12.18 1.26
C ALA A 137 14.53 -10.82 1.83
N ASP A 138 15.78 -10.66 2.25
CA ASP A 138 16.30 -9.39 2.74
C ASP A 138 16.35 -8.33 1.63
N ARG A 139 16.72 -8.73 0.41
CA ARG A 139 16.66 -7.87 -0.77
C ARG A 139 15.24 -7.39 -1.07
N ALA A 140 14.25 -8.26 -0.96
CA ALA A 140 12.84 -7.91 -1.15
C ALA A 140 12.37 -6.92 -0.08
N ARG A 141 12.70 -7.17 1.20
CA ARG A 141 12.37 -6.29 2.33
C ARG A 141 12.99 -4.90 2.17
N ILE A 142 14.29 -4.83 1.84
CA ILE A 142 14.99 -3.56 1.59
C ILE A 142 14.29 -2.81 0.44
N GLY A 143 14.00 -3.47 -0.68
CA GLY A 143 13.34 -2.85 -1.82
C GLY A 143 11.97 -2.28 -1.47
N HIS A 144 11.17 -2.98 -0.67
CA HIS A 144 9.87 -2.49 -0.19
C HIS A 144 10.02 -1.28 0.74
N LEU A 145 10.97 -1.31 1.69
CA LEU A 145 11.24 -0.18 2.58
C LEU A 145 11.78 1.05 1.82
N GLU A 146 12.60 0.85 0.79
CA GLU A 146 12.99 1.92 -0.14
C GLU A 146 11.78 2.51 -0.85
N GLY A 147 10.84 1.67 -1.30
CA GLY A 147 9.58 2.07 -1.89
C GLY A 147 8.79 3.01 -0.98
N VAL A 148 8.68 2.69 0.31
CA VAL A 148 8.04 3.55 1.34
C VAL A 148 8.72 4.93 1.43
N ILE A 149 10.06 4.96 1.43
CA ILE A 149 10.82 6.22 1.50
C ILE A 149 10.60 7.07 0.24
N PHE A 150 10.52 6.46 -0.94
CA PHE A 150 10.29 7.18 -2.20
C PHE A 150 8.83 7.60 -2.40
N LEU A 151 7.89 6.85 -1.86
CA LEU A 151 6.47 7.13 -1.99
C LEU A 151 6.06 8.44 -1.33
N LEU A 152 6.52 8.73 -0.12
CA LEU A 152 6.11 9.91 0.65
C LEU A 152 6.45 11.24 -0.05
N PRO A 153 7.68 11.49 -0.55
CA PRO A 153 7.99 12.68 -1.34
C PRO A 153 7.24 12.72 -2.68
N TRP A 154 6.95 11.57 -3.29
CA TRP A 154 6.14 11.52 -4.50
C TRP A 154 4.71 11.95 -4.24
N ILE A 155 4.09 11.49 -3.15
CA ILE A 155 2.77 11.94 -2.72
C ILE A 155 2.75 13.45 -2.50
N ALA A 156 3.74 13.99 -1.78
CA ALA A 156 3.87 15.43 -1.56
C ALA A 156 4.02 16.22 -2.88
N THR A 157 4.72 15.65 -3.87
CA THR A 157 4.86 16.22 -5.21
C THR A 157 3.49 16.29 -5.91
N ILE A 158 2.76 15.18 -5.97
CA ILE A 158 1.47 15.09 -6.65
C ILE A 158 0.43 15.99 -5.98
N ASP A 159 0.33 15.95 -4.66
CA ASP A 159 -0.63 16.77 -3.91
C ASP A 159 -0.35 18.27 -4.06
N SER A 160 0.90 18.67 -3.90
CA SER A 160 1.31 20.08 -4.11
C SER A 160 1.00 20.57 -5.53
N PHE A 161 1.26 19.73 -6.53
CA PHE A 161 0.98 20.06 -7.92
C PHE A 161 -0.53 20.17 -8.18
N GLN A 162 -1.32 19.27 -7.61
CA GLN A 162 -2.78 19.29 -7.74
C GLN A 162 -3.38 20.54 -7.10
N HIS A 163 -2.97 20.89 -5.89
CA HIS A 163 -3.37 22.15 -5.25
C HIS A 163 -3.05 23.37 -6.11
N TRP A 164 -1.87 23.39 -6.72
CA TRP A 164 -1.50 24.50 -7.60
C TRP A 164 -2.37 24.58 -8.86
N ILE A 165 -2.64 23.46 -9.55
CA ILE A 165 -3.49 23.41 -10.75
C ILE A 165 -4.88 23.99 -10.45
N TYR A 166 -5.50 23.56 -9.37
CA TYR A 166 -6.86 24.00 -9.01
C TYR A 166 -6.92 25.46 -8.51
N SER A 167 -5.82 25.95 -7.93
CA SER A 167 -5.71 27.35 -7.50
C SER A 167 -5.38 28.30 -8.64
N ASN A 168 -4.91 27.79 -9.78
CA ASN A 168 -4.50 28.58 -10.95
C ASN A 168 -5.16 28.05 -12.24
N PRO A 169 -6.48 28.06 -12.39
CA PRO A 169 -7.19 27.38 -13.48
C PRO A 169 -6.86 27.93 -14.88
N GLU A 170 -6.42 29.18 -14.97
CA GLU A 170 -6.09 29.87 -16.23
C GLU A 170 -4.61 29.74 -16.65
N HIS A 171 -3.84 28.85 -15.98
CA HIS A 171 -2.42 28.67 -16.26
C HIS A 171 -2.14 28.17 -17.69
N SER A 172 -1.04 28.61 -18.29
CA SER A 172 -0.53 28.11 -19.56
C SER A 172 0.15 26.73 -19.39
N ARG A 173 0.46 26.07 -20.49
CA ARG A 173 1.23 24.82 -20.49
C ARG A 173 2.65 25.01 -19.97
N GLU A 174 3.25 26.16 -20.33
CA GLU A 174 4.60 26.54 -19.95
C GLU A 174 4.68 26.82 -18.44
N GLU A 175 3.72 27.53 -17.87
CA GLU A 175 3.63 27.78 -16.42
C GLU A 175 3.45 26.46 -15.67
N ARG A 176 2.59 25.54 -16.17
CA ARG A 176 2.38 24.23 -15.58
C ARG A 176 3.66 23.40 -15.54
N ALA A 177 4.41 23.32 -16.65
CA ALA A 177 5.69 22.63 -16.71
C ALA A 177 6.72 23.25 -15.74
N SER A 178 6.80 24.57 -15.68
CA SER A 178 7.70 25.29 -14.78
C SER A 178 7.40 24.97 -13.32
N VAL A 179 6.14 25.03 -12.92
CA VAL A 179 5.74 24.73 -11.52
C VAL A 179 5.92 23.27 -11.20
N TRP A 180 5.54 22.35 -12.12
CA TRP A 180 5.81 20.93 -11.96
C TRP A 180 7.29 20.66 -11.70
N ASN A 181 8.18 21.22 -12.51
CA ASN A 181 9.62 21.06 -12.34
C ASN A 181 10.12 21.63 -11.01
N SER A 182 9.62 22.80 -10.59
CA SER A 182 9.96 23.39 -9.29
C SER A 182 9.56 22.50 -8.11
N ILE A 183 8.38 21.89 -8.16
CA ILE A 183 7.92 20.95 -7.13
C ILE A 183 8.80 19.68 -7.14
N ARG A 184 9.13 19.18 -8.34
CA ARG A 184 10.04 18.03 -8.50
C ARG A 184 11.45 18.31 -7.98
N ASP A 185 11.95 19.54 -8.11
CA ASP A 185 13.24 19.96 -7.55
C ASP A 185 13.24 19.98 -6.01
N ARG A 186 12.08 20.26 -5.42
CA ARG A 186 11.90 20.29 -3.97
C ARG A 186 11.79 18.89 -3.35
N PHE A 187 11.02 18.00 -3.95
CA PHE A 187 10.66 16.71 -3.37
C PHE A 187 11.26 15.50 -4.09
N GLY A 188 11.68 15.65 -5.35
CA GLY A 188 12.17 14.55 -6.16
C GLY A 188 13.65 14.23 -5.94
N SER A 189 14.09 13.16 -6.57
CA SER A 189 15.51 12.80 -6.64
C SER A 189 16.29 13.78 -7.50
N LYS A 190 17.58 13.93 -7.21
CA LYS A 190 18.53 14.74 -8.02
C LYS A 190 18.95 13.98 -9.28
N MET A 191 17.99 13.59 -10.10
CA MET A 191 18.23 12.93 -11.38
C MET A 191 18.54 13.99 -12.43
N ASP A 192 19.54 13.73 -13.27
CA ASP A 192 19.85 14.56 -14.43
C ASP A 192 18.81 14.35 -15.53
N TRP A 193 18.17 15.45 -15.95
CA TRP A 193 17.13 15.47 -16.97
C TRP A 193 17.52 16.29 -18.21
N ASP A 194 18.77 16.75 -18.33
CA ASP A 194 19.16 17.72 -19.35
C ASP A 194 18.81 17.26 -20.76
N GLU A 195 19.08 15.99 -21.09
CA GLU A 195 18.71 15.43 -22.40
C GLU A 195 17.23 14.99 -22.52
N TYR A 196 16.50 14.98 -21.40
CA TYR A 196 15.14 14.45 -21.29
C TYR A 196 14.14 15.45 -20.73
N SER A 197 14.45 16.74 -20.78
CA SER A 197 13.65 17.82 -20.17
C SER A 197 12.18 17.80 -20.62
N ILE A 198 11.92 17.53 -21.91
CA ILE A 198 10.56 17.43 -22.45
C ILE A 198 9.74 16.31 -21.78
N PHE A 199 10.37 15.20 -21.41
CA PHE A 199 9.69 14.11 -20.69
C PHE A 199 9.46 14.46 -19.24
N ARG A 200 10.38 15.18 -18.62
CA ARG A 200 10.22 15.71 -17.26
C ARG A 200 9.01 16.63 -17.16
N ASP A 201 8.87 17.56 -18.10
CA ASP A 201 7.81 18.58 -18.14
C ASP A 201 6.40 17.97 -18.14
N VAL A 202 6.25 16.79 -18.70
CA VAL A 202 4.95 16.09 -18.83
C VAL A 202 4.83 14.85 -17.95
N SER A 203 5.83 14.53 -17.13
CA SER A 203 5.85 13.28 -16.33
C SER A 203 4.72 13.18 -15.30
N TRP A 204 4.09 14.30 -14.90
CA TRP A 204 2.88 14.30 -14.06
C TRP A 204 1.70 13.55 -14.69
N GLN A 205 1.66 13.43 -16.04
CA GLN A 205 0.60 12.74 -16.76
C GLN A 205 0.60 11.23 -16.53
N GLN A 206 1.69 10.67 -16.00
CA GLN A 206 1.77 9.26 -15.62
C GLN A 206 0.89 8.94 -14.39
N GLN A 207 0.58 9.96 -13.57
CA GLN A 207 -0.22 9.78 -12.37
C GLN A 207 -1.71 9.86 -12.71
N GLY A 208 -2.33 8.71 -12.99
CA GLY A 208 -3.74 8.60 -13.37
C GLY A 208 -4.72 9.21 -12.36
N HIS A 209 -4.36 9.21 -11.07
CA HIS A 209 -5.15 9.79 -9.98
C HIS A 209 -5.45 11.28 -10.19
N LEU A 210 -4.55 12.04 -10.80
CA LEU A 210 -4.78 13.45 -11.11
C LEU A 210 -5.99 13.68 -12.02
N PHE A 211 -6.35 12.69 -12.82
CA PHE A 211 -7.43 12.78 -13.80
C PHE A 211 -8.72 12.10 -13.34
N GLY A 212 -8.59 10.96 -12.68
CA GLY A 212 -9.75 10.12 -12.33
C GLY A 212 -10.31 10.40 -10.94
N VAL A 213 -9.46 10.74 -9.98
CA VAL A 213 -9.82 10.87 -8.55
C VAL A 213 -9.05 12.03 -7.91
N PRO A 214 -9.48 13.29 -8.20
CA PRO A 214 -8.81 14.49 -7.66
C PRO A 214 -8.69 14.47 -6.14
N PHE A 215 -7.52 14.89 -5.64
CA PHE A 215 -7.16 14.95 -4.20
C PHE A 215 -7.14 13.60 -3.46
N TYR A 216 -7.26 12.49 -4.18
CA TYR A 216 -7.17 11.16 -3.58
C TYR A 216 -5.74 10.80 -3.13
N TYR A 217 -4.72 11.28 -3.84
CA TYR A 217 -3.36 10.73 -3.71
C TYR A 217 -2.72 10.99 -2.34
N VAL A 218 -3.14 12.03 -1.63
CA VAL A 218 -2.70 12.33 -0.25
C VAL A 218 -3.12 11.24 0.74
N GLU A 219 -4.19 10.49 0.45
CA GLU A 219 -4.73 9.42 1.29
C GLU A 219 -3.70 8.31 1.53
N TYR A 220 -2.91 7.98 0.50
CA TYR A 220 -1.79 7.04 0.63
C TYR A 220 -0.72 7.55 1.60
N GLY A 221 -0.49 8.87 1.68
CA GLY A 221 0.46 9.45 2.63
C GLY A 221 -0.03 9.31 4.07
N ILE A 222 -1.30 9.61 4.31
CA ILE A 222 -1.96 9.45 5.61
C ILE A 222 -1.89 7.98 6.04
N ALA A 223 -2.25 7.08 5.13
CA ALA A 223 -2.26 5.64 5.36
C ALA A 223 -0.86 5.07 5.62
N GLN A 224 0.14 5.49 4.84
CA GLN A 224 1.52 5.02 5.02
C GLN A 224 2.06 5.35 6.40
N LEU A 225 1.75 6.55 6.91
CA LEU A 225 2.14 6.93 8.27
C LEU A 225 1.42 6.11 9.34
N GLY A 226 0.15 5.74 9.11
CA GLY A 226 -0.59 4.81 9.96
C GLY A 226 0.00 3.40 9.94
N ALA A 227 0.26 2.87 8.75
CA ALA A 227 0.82 1.54 8.54
C ALA A 227 2.22 1.39 9.17
N LEU A 228 3.08 2.39 9.04
CA LEU A 228 4.40 2.40 9.70
C LEU A 228 4.31 2.34 11.23
N GLN A 229 3.27 2.90 11.84
CA GLN A 229 3.07 2.84 13.28
C GLN A 229 2.64 1.44 13.74
N LEU A 230 1.71 0.79 13.03
CA LEU A 230 1.32 -0.60 13.28
C LEU A 230 2.51 -1.55 13.09
N TRP A 231 3.27 -1.38 12.01
CA TRP A 231 4.49 -2.14 11.78
C TRP A 231 5.55 -1.93 12.89
N ARG A 232 5.77 -0.69 13.35
CA ARG A 232 6.63 -0.39 14.50
C ARG A 232 6.17 -1.09 15.78
N THR A 233 4.86 -1.22 15.97
CA THR A 233 4.29 -1.97 17.10
C THR A 233 4.56 -3.46 16.93
N GLN A 234 4.33 -4.01 15.74
CA GLN A 234 4.57 -5.43 15.43
C GLN A 234 6.02 -5.85 15.67
N ARG A 235 7.00 -5.03 15.28
CA ARG A 235 8.43 -5.29 15.54
C ARG A 235 8.77 -5.48 17.03
N LYS A 236 7.88 -5.04 17.93
CA LYS A 236 8.03 -5.17 19.40
C LYS A 236 7.09 -6.21 19.96
N ASP A 237 5.86 -6.25 19.47
CA ASP A 237 4.77 -7.10 19.94
C ASP A 237 3.79 -7.36 18.79
N GLN A 238 3.99 -8.47 18.10
CA GLN A 238 3.14 -8.88 16.95
C GLN A 238 1.69 -9.04 17.37
N GLN A 239 1.43 -9.67 18.53
CA GLN A 239 0.06 -9.95 18.97
C GLN A 239 -0.70 -8.65 19.27
N LYS A 240 -0.02 -7.65 19.86
CA LYS A 240 -0.59 -6.33 20.08
C LYS A 240 -0.94 -5.65 18.76
N ALA A 241 -0.01 -5.63 17.80
CA ALA A 241 -0.24 -4.98 16.51
C ALA A 241 -1.43 -5.59 15.75
N LEU A 242 -1.53 -6.91 15.72
CA LEU A 242 -2.67 -7.62 15.10
C LEU A 242 -3.99 -7.36 15.82
N THR A 243 -3.95 -7.23 17.15
CA THR A 243 -5.14 -6.91 17.96
C THR A 243 -5.59 -5.48 17.68
N ASP A 244 -4.69 -4.51 17.67
CA ASP A 244 -4.97 -3.10 17.41
C ASP A 244 -5.51 -2.93 15.99
N TYR A 245 -4.86 -3.56 14.99
CA TYR A 245 -5.32 -3.63 13.61
C TYR A 245 -6.75 -4.15 13.51
N SER A 246 -7.02 -5.36 14.02
CA SER A 246 -8.32 -6.00 13.88
C SER A 246 -9.43 -5.24 14.61
N ASN A 247 -9.15 -4.67 15.77
CA ASN A 247 -10.12 -3.87 16.55
C ASN A 247 -10.55 -2.62 15.78
N ALA A 248 -9.60 -1.92 15.14
CA ALA A 248 -9.91 -0.74 14.36
C ALA A 248 -10.65 -1.08 13.06
N MET A 249 -10.22 -2.14 12.33
CA MET A 249 -10.86 -2.55 11.10
C MET A 249 -12.33 -2.99 11.30
N ARG A 250 -12.69 -3.52 12.46
CA ARG A 250 -14.09 -3.91 12.77
C ARG A 250 -15.07 -2.73 12.85
N LEU A 251 -14.57 -1.52 13.02
CA LEU A 251 -15.40 -0.34 13.24
C LEU A 251 -16.05 0.19 11.94
N GLY A 252 -15.48 -0.11 10.77
CA GLY A 252 -15.99 0.37 9.50
C GLY A 252 -16.17 1.89 9.50
N ASN A 253 -17.31 2.36 8.99
CA ASN A 253 -17.69 3.77 8.96
C ASN A 253 -18.55 4.19 10.15
N THR A 254 -18.49 3.47 11.28
CA THR A 254 -19.23 3.84 12.51
C THR A 254 -18.50 4.87 13.34
N LYS A 255 -17.26 5.21 12.99
CA LYS A 255 -16.38 6.13 13.68
C LYS A 255 -15.73 7.11 12.71
N THR A 256 -15.34 8.27 13.22
CA THR A 256 -14.55 9.24 12.47
C THR A 256 -13.11 8.77 12.27
N LEU A 257 -12.42 9.29 11.27
CA LEU A 257 -11.03 8.94 10.99
C LEU A 257 -10.10 9.06 12.23
N PRO A 258 -10.12 10.14 13.03
CA PRO A 258 -9.34 10.21 14.27
C PRO A 258 -9.68 9.11 15.28
N GLU A 259 -10.96 8.73 15.39
CA GLU A 259 -11.38 7.64 16.30
C GLU A 259 -10.89 6.27 15.80
N LEU A 260 -10.85 6.05 14.47
CA LEU A 260 -10.29 4.83 13.88
C LEU A 260 -8.79 4.71 14.14
N PHE A 261 -8.05 5.81 13.96
CA PHE A 261 -6.62 5.86 14.31
C PHE A 261 -6.39 5.57 15.80
N ASN A 262 -7.16 6.18 16.69
CA ASN A 262 -7.08 5.90 18.12
C ASN A 262 -7.42 4.44 18.46
N ALA A 263 -8.37 3.82 17.77
CA ALA A 263 -8.74 2.42 17.98
C ALA A 263 -7.63 1.45 17.55
N ALA A 264 -6.79 1.86 16.59
CA ALA A 264 -5.58 1.15 16.17
C ALA A 264 -4.34 1.48 17.04
N ASP A 265 -4.50 2.25 18.11
CA ASP A 265 -3.41 2.77 18.96
C ASP A 265 -2.30 3.49 18.15
N ILE A 266 -2.70 4.25 17.12
CA ILE A 266 -1.84 5.04 16.24
C ILE A 266 -2.27 6.52 16.20
N GLU A 267 -1.32 7.40 15.93
CA GLU A 267 -1.52 8.84 15.85
C GLU A 267 -1.84 9.29 14.42
N LEU A 268 -2.90 10.07 14.23
CA LEU A 268 -3.14 10.85 13.02
C LEU A 268 -2.35 12.16 13.13
N GLY A 269 -1.09 12.16 12.69
CA GLY A 269 -0.19 13.27 12.88
C GLY A 269 0.83 13.46 11.76
N PHE A 270 1.13 14.75 11.46
CA PHE A 270 2.03 15.17 10.38
C PHE A 270 3.17 16.06 10.90
N SER A 271 3.44 16.04 12.20
CA SER A 271 4.53 16.84 12.74
C SER A 271 5.89 16.31 12.27
N GLU A 272 6.87 17.21 12.07
CA GLU A 272 8.23 16.85 11.70
C GLU A 272 8.83 15.81 12.65
N LYS A 273 8.56 15.96 13.95
CA LYS A 273 9.03 15.02 14.98
C LYS A 273 8.44 13.62 14.76
N HIS A 274 7.13 13.55 14.44
CA HIS A 274 6.44 12.29 14.20
C HIS A 274 7.01 11.59 12.96
N LEU A 275 7.07 12.31 11.83
CA LEU A 275 7.62 11.79 10.59
C LEU A 275 9.08 11.34 10.75
N SER A 276 9.92 12.17 11.36
CA SER A 276 11.33 11.83 11.59
C SER A 276 11.50 10.57 12.41
N SER A 277 10.64 10.36 13.43
CA SER A 277 10.65 9.14 14.24
C SER A 277 10.33 7.88 13.42
N LEU A 278 9.33 7.96 12.53
CA LEU A 278 8.94 6.82 11.67
C LEU A 278 10.02 6.52 10.63
N ILE A 279 10.56 7.53 9.97
CA ILE A 279 11.65 7.35 9.00
C ILE A 279 12.91 6.80 9.66
N GLN A 280 13.21 7.19 10.90
CA GLN A 280 14.34 6.62 11.64
C GLN A 280 14.14 5.12 11.93
N GLU A 281 12.92 4.67 12.21
CA GLU A 281 12.59 3.25 12.36
C GLU A 281 12.83 2.47 11.07
N VAL A 282 12.38 3.02 9.92
CA VAL A 282 12.64 2.42 8.60
C VAL A 282 14.14 2.30 8.33
N ARG A 283 14.91 3.37 8.59
CA ARG A 283 16.37 3.35 8.42
C ARG A 283 17.06 2.30 9.29
N THR A 284 16.60 2.17 10.54
CA THR A 284 17.12 1.15 11.46
C THR A 284 16.85 -0.24 10.91
N ALA A 285 15.63 -0.52 10.48
CA ALA A 285 15.26 -1.81 9.90
C ALA A 285 16.10 -2.14 8.65
N MET A 286 16.27 -1.19 7.74
CA MET A 286 17.12 -1.39 6.55
C MET A 286 18.59 -1.69 6.92
N SER A 287 19.11 -1.07 7.98
CA SER A 287 20.48 -1.34 8.43
C SER A 287 20.66 -2.68 9.14
N GLU A 288 19.59 -3.30 9.62
CA GLU A 288 19.57 -4.64 10.21
C GLU A 288 19.55 -5.74 9.12
N LEU A 289 19.10 -5.42 7.90
CA LEU A 289 19.01 -6.32 6.75
C LEU A 289 20.24 -6.24 5.80
N SER A 290 21.19 -5.31 6.05
CA SER A 290 22.31 -4.98 5.13
C SER A 290 23.62 -5.65 5.49
#